data_33f8cb8ce24d3d8b84088a9aaaf09813
#
_entry.id   33f8cb8ce24d3d8b84088a9aaaf09813
#
_cell.length_a   1.000
_cell.length_b   1.000
_cell.length_c   1.000
_cell.angle_alpha   90.00
_cell.angle_beta   90.00
_cell.angle_gamma   90.00
#
_symmetry.space_group_name_H-M   'P 1'
#
loop_
_entity.id
_entity.type
_entity.pdbx_description
1 polymer ?
#
loop_
_entity_poly.entity_id
_entity_poly.type
_entity_poly.pdbx_seq_one_letter_code
_entity_poly.pdbx_strand_id
1 'polypeptide(L)'
;MRLLICEDEEDILNGLAKGLRKLNYYVDTATDGEEALSLYFESEYDLIVLDLNMPKLDGLEVLKAIRDDNPDCKIIILSARDTLNDKVLGLDLGANDYMVKPFHFKELEARIRALLRSSCSANNDCINLDSHRITLNINKKQVQKDGENIALTPKEYAIFEYLCLHKDTLVSTDELLEHNVDMNANDASGVIKVHIAAIRKKLGSDVIKTNRGMGYTIND
;
A
#
# COMPACT_ATOMS: atom_id res chain seq x y z
N MET A 1 3.32 -2.51 -1.28
CA MET A 1 1.98 -2.01 -0.94
C MET A 1 1.14 -1.94 -2.19
N ARG A 2 -0.07 -2.50 -2.14
CA ARG A 2 -1.00 -2.62 -3.27
C ARG A 2 -2.13 -1.60 -3.14
N LEU A 3 -2.37 -0.84 -4.18
CA LEU A 3 -3.37 0.21 -4.23
C LEU A 3 -4.42 -0.12 -5.30
N LEU A 4 -5.68 0.19 -5.02
CA LEU A 4 -6.74 0.18 -6.03
C LEU A 4 -7.10 1.63 -6.35
N ILE A 5 -7.12 1.98 -7.64
CA ILE A 5 -7.53 3.31 -8.12
C ILE A 5 -8.80 3.15 -8.93
N CYS A 6 -9.88 3.75 -8.46
CA CYS A 6 -11.19 3.71 -9.07
C CYS A 6 -11.52 5.10 -9.63
N GLU A 7 -11.55 5.22 -10.96
CA GLU A 7 -11.68 6.49 -11.67
C GLU A 7 -12.17 6.21 -13.10
N ASP A 8 -13.24 6.84 -13.55
CA ASP A 8 -13.81 6.64 -14.87
C ASP A 8 -13.13 7.45 -15.99
N GLU A 9 -12.43 8.53 -15.64
CA GLU A 9 -11.64 9.30 -16.59
C GLU A 9 -10.29 8.62 -16.88
N GLU A 10 -10.16 7.93 -18.02
CA GLU A 10 -8.97 7.14 -18.39
C GLU A 10 -7.66 7.94 -18.30
N ASP A 11 -7.66 9.22 -18.69
CA ASP A 11 -6.46 10.06 -18.64
C ASP A 11 -5.97 10.29 -17.20
N ILE A 12 -6.92 10.51 -16.27
CA ILE A 12 -6.63 10.67 -14.85
C ILE A 12 -6.17 9.32 -14.27
N LEU A 13 -6.91 8.26 -14.52
CA LEU A 13 -6.63 6.89 -14.07
C LEU A 13 -5.22 6.46 -14.48
N ASN A 14 -4.90 6.57 -15.76
CA ASN A 14 -3.59 6.20 -16.30
C ASN A 14 -2.46 7.08 -15.75
N GLY A 15 -2.72 8.38 -15.58
CA GLY A 15 -1.78 9.33 -14.99
C GLY A 15 -1.44 8.96 -13.55
N LEU A 16 -2.44 8.67 -12.72
CA LEU A 16 -2.30 8.24 -11.33
C LEU A 16 -1.58 6.90 -11.22
N ALA A 17 -2.05 5.90 -11.96
CA ALA A 17 -1.45 4.57 -11.95
C ALA A 17 0.03 4.61 -12.34
N LYS A 18 0.37 5.32 -13.42
CA LYS A 18 1.76 5.51 -13.86
C LYS A 18 2.62 6.23 -12.82
N GLY A 19 2.08 7.27 -12.19
CA GLY A 19 2.77 8.02 -11.15
C GLY A 19 3.06 7.17 -9.92
N LEU A 20 2.06 6.45 -9.43
CA LEU A 20 2.17 5.60 -8.24
C LEU A 20 3.04 4.36 -8.48
N ARG A 21 2.96 3.73 -9.67
CA ARG A 21 3.86 2.63 -10.05
C ARG A 21 5.34 3.06 -10.07
N LYS A 22 5.64 4.30 -10.49
CA LYS A 22 7.01 4.86 -10.40
C LYS A 22 7.51 5.02 -8.97
N LEU A 23 6.60 5.13 -8.02
CA LEU A 23 6.90 5.18 -6.59
C LEU A 23 6.94 3.79 -5.93
N ASN A 24 6.94 2.72 -6.77
CA ASN A 24 6.97 1.31 -6.37
C ASN A 24 5.72 0.86 -5.60
N TYR A 25 4.55 1.44 -5.87
CA TYR A 25 3.28 0.85 -5.49
C TYR A 25 2.82 -0.15 -6.57
N TYR A 26 2.19 -1.24 -6.15
CA TYR A 26 1.38 -2.07 -7.04
C TYR A 26 0.04 -1.39 -7.19
N VAL A 27 -0.42 -1.22 -8.42
CA VAL A 27 -1.61 -0.44 -8.70
C VAL A 27 -2.51 -1.21 -9.65
N ASP A 28 -3.66 -1.61 -9.14
CA ASP A 28 -4.78 -2.05 -9.94
C ASP A 28 -5.70 -0.87 -10.22
N THR A 29 -6.46 -0.96 -11.30
CA THR A 29 -7.29 0.15 -11.78
C THR A 29 -8.68 -0.37 -12.10
N ALA A 30 -9.71 0.37 -11.71
CA ALA A 30 -11.10 0.15 -12.07
C ALA A 30 -11.68 1.42 -12.72
N THR A 31 -12.48 1.23 -13.73
CA THR A 31 -13.13 2.31 -14.52
C THR A 31 -14.57 2.53 -14.12
N ASP A 32 -15.14 1.67 -13.30
CA ASP A 32 -16.49 1.77 -12.78
C ASP A 32 -16.64 1.11 -11.40
N GLY A 33 -17.78 1.36 -10.74
CA GLY A 33 -17.99 0.89 -9.37
C GLY A 33 -18.19 -0.63 -9.25
N GLU A 34 -18.71 -1.31 -10.28
CA GLU A 34 -18.84 -2.78 -10.27
C GLU A 34 -17.48 -3.44 -10.42
N GLU A 35 -16.64 -2.95 -11.33
CA GLU A 35 -15.26 -3.40 -11.49
C GLU A 35 -14.45 -3.15 -10.20
N ALA A 36 -14.65 -1.97 -9.55
CA ALA A 36 -14.00 -1.65 -8.30
C ALA A 36 -14.31 -2.67 -7.19
N LEU A 37 -15.58 -3.06 -7.02
CA LEU A 37 -15.97 -4.08 -6.05
C LEU A 37 -15.48 -5.48 -6.43
N SER A 38 -15.51 -5.83 -7.72
CA SER A 38 -14.99 -7.13 -8.18
C SER A 38 -13.52 -7.27 -7.80
N LEU A 39 -12.69 -6.28 -8.13
CA LEU A 39 -11.26 -6.28 -7.79
C LEU A 39 -11.02 -6.27 -6.26
N TYR A 40 -11.83 -5.49 -5.53
CA TYR A 40 -11.74 -5.43 -4.07
C TYR A 40 -11.96 -6.81 -3.42
N PHE A 41 -12.96 -7.58 -3.87
CA PHE A 41 -13.22 -8.92 -3.33
C PHE A 41 -12.27 -10.00 -3.84
N GLU A 42 -11.55 -9.76 -4.93
CA GLU A 42 -10.57 -10.69 -5.49
C GLU A 42 -9.17 -10.56 -4.86
N SER A 43 -8.86 -9.42 -4.27
CA SER A 43 -7.50 -9.11 -3.78
C SER A 43 -7.53 -8.19 -2.56
N GLU A 44 -6.48 -8.28 -1.74
CA GLU A 44 -6.29 -7.36 -0.61
C GLU A 44 -5.59 -6.07 -1.06
N TYR A 45 -6.07 -4.93 -0.57
CA TYR A 45 -5.49 -3.61 -0.85
C TYR A 45 -5.13 -2.89 0.44
N ASP A 46 -3.94 -2.28 0.44
CA ASP A 46 -3.47 -1.43 1.55
C ASP A 46 -4.20 -0.08 1.60
N LEU A 47 -4.66 0.43 0.43
CA LEU A 47 -5.43 1.67 0.32
C LEU A 47 -6.16 1.72 -1.02
N ILE A 48 -7.34 2.33 -1.01
CA ILE A 48 -8.18 2.57 -2.19
C ILE A 48 -8.30 4.08 -2.42
N VAL A 49 -8.09 4.51 -3.66
CA VAL A 49 -8.45 5.86 -4.12
C VAL A 49 -9.73 5.73 -4.93
N LEU A 50 -10.78 6.42 -4.53
CA LEU A 50 -12.13 6.19 -5.01
C LEU A 50 -12.77 7.49 -5.51
N ASP A 51 -13.07 7.57 -6.80
CA ASP A 51 -13.99 8.60 -7.28
C ASP A 51 -15.45 8.28 -6.91
N LEU A 52 -16.21 9.31 -6.63
CA LEU A 52 -17.64 9.18 -6.36
C LEU A 52 -18.47 9.12 -7.64
N ASN A 53 -18.02 9.78 -8.70
CA ASN A 53 -18.78 9.91 -9.94
C ASN A 53 -18.36 8.84 -10.95
N MET A 54 -18.64 7.59 -10.64
CA MET A 54 -18.36 6.48 -11.54
C MET A 54 -19.65 5.93 -12.18
N PRO A 55 -19.58 5.37 -13.40
CA PRO A 55 -20.70 4.68 -14.02
C PRO A 55 -21.03 3.37 -13.30
N LYS A 56 -22.20 2.81 -13.59
CA LYS A 56 -22.79 1.57 -13.06
C LYS A 56 -23.12 1.63 -11.58
N LEU A 57 -22.13 1.90 -10.72
CA LEU A 57 -22.30 1.99 -9.28
C LEU A 57 -21.62 3.26 -8.75
N ASP A 58 -22.37 4.12 -8.01
CA ASP A 58 -21.84 5.36 -7.42
C ASP A 58 -20.77 5.03 -6.37
N GLY A 59 -19.70 5.82 -6.31
CA GLY A 59 -18.61 5.58 -5.37
C GLY A 59 -19.01 5.60 -3.89
N LEU A 60 -20.10 6.27 -3.50
CA LEU A 60 -20.62 6.18 -2.12
C LEU A 60 -21.22 4.80 -1.83
N GLU A 61 -21.80 4.13 -2.82
CA GLU A 61 -22.29 2.76 -2.67
C GLU A 61 -21.12 1.77 -2.58
N VAL A 62 -20.07 1.98 -3.39
CA VAL A 62 -18.80 1.23 -3.28
C VAL A 62 -18.19 1.41 -1.89
N LEU A 63 -18.09 2.65 -1.39
CA LEU A 63 -17.58 2.96 -0.04
C LEU A 63 -18.34 2.19 1.04
N LYS A 64 -19.68 2.22 0.99
CA LYS A 64 -20.51 1.50 1.97
C LYS A 64 -20.27 -0.01 1.92
N ALA A 65 -20.25 -0.60 0.72
CA ALA A 65 -20.03 -2.03 0.57
C ALA A 65 -18.67 -2.45 1.15
N ILE A 66 -17.62 -1.67 0.91
CA ILE A 66 -16.28 -1.93 1.47
C ILE A 66 -16.29 -1.79 2.99
N ARG A 67 -16.98 -0.77 3.54
CA ARG A 67 -17.06 -0.55 5.00
C ARG A 67 -17.85 -1.63 5.73
N ASP A 68 -18.87 -2.18 5.09
CA ASP A 68 -19.66 -3.29 5.64
C ASP A 68 -18.83 -4.58 5.73
N ASP A 69 -17.87 -4.78 4.81
CA ASP A 69 -16.96 -5.93 4.78
C ASP A 69 -15.72 -5.69 5.66
N ASN A 70 -15.03 -4.56 5.46
CA ASN A 70 -13.80 -4.21 6.16
C ASN A 70 -13.82 -2.75 6.65
N PRO A 71 -14.14 -2.51 7.94
CA PRO A 71 -14.17 -1.17 8.51
C PRO A 71 -12.78 -0.50 8.57
N ASP A 72 -11.69 -1.25 8.54
CA ASP A 72 -10.32 -0.76 8.67
C ASP A 72 -9.63 -0.47 7.32
N CYS A 73 -10.25 -0.86 6.19
CA CYS A 73 -9.74 -0.59 4.86
C CYS A 73 -9.52 0.92 4.66
N LYS A 74 -8.38 1.34 4.15
CA LYS A 74 -8.07 2.76 3.96
C LYS A 74 -8.60 3.25 2.63
N ILE A 75 -9.42 4.30 2.69
CA ILE A 75 -10.08 4.86 1.51
C ILE A 75 -9.87 6.38 1.47
N ILE A 76 -9.34 6.88 0.35
CA ILE A 76 -9.33 8.30 0.00
C ILE A 76 -10.38 8.53 -1.07
N ILE A 77 -11.32 9.41 -0.81
CA ILE A 77 -12.23 9.90 -1.84
C ILE A 77 -11.50 10.96 -2.67
N LEU A 78 -11.61 10.83 -3.99
CA LEU A 78 -11.08 11.78 -4.96
C LEU A 78 -12.21 12.18 -5.91
N SER A 79 -12.84 13.35 -5.72
CA SER A 79 -14.08 13.69 -6.44
C SER A 79 -14.17 15.14 -6.85
N ALA A 80 -14.96 15.42 -7.91
CA ALA A 80 -15.33 16.78 -8.30
C ALA A 80 -16.41 17.41 -7.39
N ARG A 81 -17.05 16.61 -6.50
CA ARG A 81 -18.02 17.12 -5.51
C ARG A 81 -17.27 17.89 -4.44
N ASP A 82 -17.45 19.22 -4.39
CA ASP A 82 -16.65 20.13 -3.54
C ASP A 82 -17.43 20.78 -2.41
N THR A 83 -18.75 20.50 -2.32
CA THR A 83 -19.58 21.10 -1.25
C THR A 83 -19.17 20.56 0.12
N LEU A 84 -19.39 21.38 1.16
CA LEU A 84 -19.13 20.96 2.53
C LEU A 84 -19.92 19.70 2.90
N ASN A 85 -21.17 19.61 2.43
CA ASN A 85 -22.05 18.47 2.71
C ASN A 85 -21.51 17.17 2.08
N ASP A 86 -21.00 17.23 0.85
CA ASP A 86 -20.41 16.04 0.20
C ASP A 86 -19.18 15.53 0.96
N LYS A 87 -18.31 16.46 1.40
CA LYS A 87 -17.13 16.11 2.19
C LYS A 87 -17.48 15.48 3.52
N VAL A 88 -18.42 16.10 4.25
CA VAL A 88 -18.88 15.57 5.53
C VAL A 88 -19.54 14.20 5.33
N LEU A 89 -20.41 14.05 4.35
CA LEU A 89 -21.04 12.76 4.04
C LEU A 89 -20.03 11.65 3.73
N GLY A 90 -19.02 11.93 2.87
CA GLY A 90 -18.00 10.96 2.54
C GLY A 90 -17.19 10.52 3.77
N LEU A 91 -16.82 11.47 4.62
CA LEU A 91 -16.07 11.18 5.85
C LEU A 91 -16.93 10.45 6.89
N ASP A 92 -18.19 10.85 7.06
CA ASP A 92 -19.14 10.21 7.99
C ASP A 92 -19.47 8.77 7.57
N LEU A 93 -19.44 8.47 6.25
CA LEU A 93 -19.57 7.12 5.70
C LEU A 93 -18.29 6.28 5.88
N GLY A 94 -17.25 6.87 6.46
CA GLY A 94 -16.04 6.16 6.84
C GLY A 94 -14.85 6.31 5.89
N ALA A 95 -14.87 7.24 4.93
CA ALA A 95 -13.65 7.56 4.20
C ALA A 95 -12.59 8.13 5.16
N ASN A 96 -11.32 7.76 4.95
CA ASN A 96 -10.22 8.22 5.79
C ASN A 96 -9.74 9.62 5.41
N ASP A 97 -9.96 10.02 4.17
CA ASP A 97 -9.63 11.35 3.66
C ASP A 97 -10.53 11.71 2.46
N TYR A 98 -10.62 12.99 2.16
CA TYR A 98 -11.40 13.51 1.05
C TYR A 98 -10.62 14.59 0.30
N MET A 99 -10.42 14.41 -1.00
CA MET A 99 -9.69 15.33 -1.85
C MET A 99 -10.52 15.75 -3.05
N VAL A 100 -10.52 17.04 -3.35
CA VAL A 100 -11.33 17.62 -4.43
C VAL A 100 -10.51 17.75 -5.72
N LYS A 101 -11.10 17.39 -6.86
CA LYS A 101 -10.58 17.68 -8.19
C LYS A 101 -10.82 19.17 -8.56
N PRO A 102 -9.84 19.86 -9.19
CA PRO A 102 -8.52 19.39 -9.60
C PRO A 102 -7.51 19.38 -8.44
N PHE A 103 -6.57 18.45 -8.48
CA PHE A 103 -5.57 18.24 -7.44
C PHE A 103 -4.14 18.14 -8.00
N HIS A 104 -3.17 18.24 -7.14
CA HIS A 104 -1.78 17.96 -7.47
C HIS A 104 -1.40 16.53 -7.09
N PHE A 105 -0.76 15.78 -8.01
CA PHE A 105 -0.31 14.41 -7.75
C PHE A 105 0.53 14.28 -6.47
N LYS A 106 1.41 15.27 -6.20
CA LYS A 106 2.22 15.28 -4.96
C LYS A 106 1.38 15.37 -3.68
N GLU A 107 0.22 16.00 -3.74
CA GLU A 107 -0.69 16.08 -2.59
C GLU A 107 -1.33 14.71 -2.34
N LEU A 108 -1.87 14.06 -3.38
CA LEU A 108 -2.41 12.71 -3.27
C LEU A 108 -1.36 11.73 -2.75
N GLU A 109 -0.15 11.74 -3.30
CA GLU A 109 0.98 10.92 -2.82
C GLU A 109 1.26 11.14 -1.33
N ALA A 110 1.28 12.39 -0.87
CA ALA A 110 1.52 12.70 0.53
C ALA A 110 0.41 12.16 1.46
N ARG A 111 -0.86 12.23 1.02
CA ARG A 111 -2.02 11.71 1.76
C ARG A 111 -2.04 10.19 1.80
N ILE A 112 -1.79 9.52 0.67
CA ILE A 112 -1.61 8.06 0.60
C ILE A 112 -0.55 7.62 1.61
N ARG A 113 0.64 8.24 1.56
CA ARG A 113 1.74 7.93 2.47
C ARG A 113 1.38 8.18 3.94
N ALA A 114 0.63 9.23 4.25
CA ALA A 114 0.19 9.53 5.60
C ALA A 114 -0.78 8.46 6.14
N LEU A 115 -1.72 7.99 5.33
CA LEU A 115 -2.68 6.95 5.72
C LEU A 115 -2.03 5.57 5.83
N LEU A 116 -1.13 5.23 4.93
CA LEU A 116 -0.38 3.97 5.01
C LEU A 116 0.54 3.91 6.24
N ARG A 117 1.04 5.05 6.69
CA ARG A 117 1.84 5.18 7.93
C ARG A 117 1.01 4.98 9.19
N SER A 118 -0.28 5.38 9.20
CA SER A 118 -1.12 5.33 10.41
C SER A 118 -1.46 3.91 10.88
N SER A 119 -1.20 2.88 10.07
CA SER A 119 -1.25 1.47 10.50
C SER A 119 -0.06 1.06 11.38
N CYS A 120 0.98 1.90 11.46
CA CYS A 120 2.14 1.69 12.32
C CYS A 120 2.27 2.88 13.27
N SER A 121 2.03 2.67 14.55
CA SER A 121 2.22 3.56 15.72
C SER A 121 2.44 5.05 15.43
N ALA A 122 1.57 5.89 15.93
CA ALA A 122 1.57 7.34 15.81
C ALA A 122 2.84 7.96 16.43
N ASN A 123 3.95 8.06 15.73
CA ASN A 123 4.99 9.06 16.00
C ASN A 123 6.27 9.00 15.14
N ASN A 124 6.47 8.09 14.19
CA ASN A 124 7.77 8.04 13.51
C ASN A 124 7.66 7.82 12.00
N ASP A 125 8.27 8.74 11.24
CA ASP A 125 8.66 8.52 9.83
C ASP A 125 9.68 7.37 9.68
N CYS A 126 10.09 6.78 10.81
CA CYS A 126 11.06 5.72 10.91
C CYS A 126 10.50 4.54 11.70
N ILE A 127 10.65 3.33 11.17
CA ILE A 127 10.48 2.09 11.91
C ILE A 127 11.86 1.70 12.43
N ASN A 128 11.98 1.54 13.75
CA ASN A 128 13.19 1.06 14.37
C ASN A 128 13.07 -0.43 14.68
N LEU A 129 14.09 -1.17 14.30
CA LEU A 129 14.33 -2.54 14.73
C LEU A 129 15.54 -2.49 15.68
N ASP A 130 15.25 -2.24 16.97
CA ASP A 130 16.28 -1.91 17.96
C ASP A 130 17.22 -3.08 18.21
N SER A 131 16.70 -4.32 18.26
CA SER A 131 17.51 -5.54 18.39
C SER A 131 18.50 -5.73 17.25
N HIS A 132 18.21 -5.20 16.07
CA HIS A 132 19.04 -5.31 14.88
C HIS A 132 19.81 -4.02 14.55
N ARG A 133 19.58 -2.93 15.32
CA ARG A 133 20.12 -1.59 15.06
C ARG A 133 19.85 -1.08 13.65
N ILE A 134 18.63 -1.36 13.17
CA ILE A 134 18.15 -0.97 11.86
C ILE A 134 17.08 0.10 12.01
N THR A 135 17.18 1.14 11.19
CA THR A 135 16.17 2.19 11.06
C THR A 135 15.70 2.25 9.61
N LEU A 136 14.42 2.04 9.39
CA LEU A 136 13.75 2.21 8.10
C LEU A 136 13.06 3.57 8.07
N ASN A 137 13.52 4.48 7.23
CA ASN A 137 12.84 5.75 6.99
C ASN A 137 11.91 5.60 5.77
N ILE A 138 10.60 5.55 6.03
CA ILE A 138 9.57 5.32 5.00
C ILE A 138 9.50 6.49 4.02
N ASN A 139 9.58 7.73 4.51
CA ASN A 139 9.47 8.93 3.68
C ASN A 139 10.64 9.10 2.71
N LYS A 140 11.84 8.77 3.17
CA LYS A 140 13.08 8.87 2.36
C LYS A 140 13.36 7.60 1.57
N LYS A 141 12.60 6.52 1.80
CA LYS A 141 12.86 5.16 1.28
C LYS A 141 14.32 4.72 1.54
N GLN A 142 14.78 4.95 2.77
CA GLN A 142 16.15 4.65 3.19
C GLN A 142 16.16 3.65 4.34
N VAL A 143 17.13 2.74 4.28
CA VAL A 143 17.43 1.80 5.36
C VAL A 143 18.81 2.13 5.90
N GLN A 144 18.91 2.25 7.21
CA GLN A 144 20.17 2.42 7.91
C GLN A 144 20.39 1.23 8.84
N LYS A 145 21.62 0.77 8.93
CA LYS A 145 22.07 -0.21 9.93
C LYS A 145 23.31 0.34 10.62
N ASP A 146 23.32 0.33 11.95
CA ASP A 146 24.40 0.93 12.76
C ASP A 146 24.68 2.41 12.39
N GLY A 147 23.65 3.14 11.90
CA GLY A 147 23.77 4.53 11.45
C GLY A 147 24.28 4.70 10.01
N GLU A 148 24.69 3.65 9.32
CA GLU A 148 25.14 3.68 7.94
C GLU A 148 24.01 3.34 6.95
N ASN A 149 23.92 4.08 5.83
CA ASN A 149 22.92 3.81 4.80
C ASN A 149 23.22 2.51 4.06
N ILE A 150 22.26 1.62 4.01
CA ILE A 150 22.34 0.35 3.28
C ILE A 150 21.52 0.45 1.99
N ALA A 151 22.17 0.28 0.84
CA ALA A 151 21.51 0.32 -0.45
C ALA A 151 20.75 -0.99 -0.72
N LEU A 152 19.41 -0.92 -0.68
CA LEU A 152 18.52 -1.97 -1.16
C LEU A 152 18.05 -1.64 -2.58
N THR A 153 17.85 -2.67 -3.41
CA THR A 153 17.15 -2.48 -4.69
C THR A 153 15.68 -2.14 -4.43
N PRO A 154 14.94 -1.55 -5.39
CA PRO A 154 13.53 -1.20 -5.19
C PRO A 154 12.66 -2.37 -4.71
N LYS A 155 12.89 -3.58 -5.25
CA LYS A 155 12.16 -4.80 -4.84
C LYS A 155 12.56 -5.28 -3.44
N GLU A 156 13.85 -5.27 -3.11
CA GLU A 156 14.32 -5.59 -1.76
C GLU A 156 13.76 -4.62 -0.74
N TYR A 157 13.74 -3.31 -1.06
CA TYR A 157 13.18 -2.28 -0.20
C TYR A 157 11.69 -2.51 0.04
N ALA A 158 10.90 -2.74 -1.02
CA ALA A 158 9.46 -2.96 -0.91
C ALA A 158 9.12 -4.18 -0.04
N ILE A 159 9.83 -5.31 -0.23
CA ILE A 159 9.67 -6.51 0.61
C ILE A 159 10.03 -6.21 2.07
N PHE A 160 11.16 -5.52 2.29
CA PHE A 160 11.62 -5.20 3.63
C PHE A 160 10.70 -4.22 4.34
N GLU A 161 10.24 -3.17 3.64
CA GLU A 161 9.26 -2.21 4.14
C GLU A 161 7.95 -2.92 4.54
N TYR A 162 7.44 -3.80 3.68
CA TYR A 162 6.21 -4.56 3.97
C TYR A 162 6.35 -5.41 5.23
N LEU A 163 7.45 -6.15 5.36
CA LEU A 163 7.73 -6.95 6.55
C LEU A 163 7.91 -6.10 7.82
N CYS A 164 8.52 -4.91 7.72
CA CYS A 164 8.66 -3.99 8.84
C CYS A 164 7.32 -3.38 9.28
N LEU A 165 6.43 -3.10 8.32
CA LEU A 165 5.07 -2.61 8.59
C LEU A 165 4.21 -3.67 9.29
N HIS A 166 4.46 -4.95 9.00
CA HIS A 166 3.81 -6.12 9.62
C HIS A 166 4.73 -6.80 10.64
N LYS A 167 5.49 -5.99 11.38
CA LYS A 167 6.39 -6.47 12.44
C LYS A 167 5.64 -7.34 13.44
N ASP A 168 6.29 -8.41 13.89
CA ASP A 168 5.77 -9.41 14.83
C ASP A 168 4.58 -10.24 14.33
N THR A 169 4.23 -10.10 13.03
CA THR A 169 3.22 -10.93 12.37
C THR A 169 3.86 -11.88 11.35
N LEU A 170 3.19 -12.98 11.07
CA LEU A 170 3.61 -13.91 10.03
C LEU A 170 3.05 -13.42 8.69
N VAL A 171 3.95 -13.08 7.77
CA VAL A 171 3.60 -12.69 6.39
C VAL A 171 3.86 -13.88 5.48
N SER A 172 2.82 -14.34 4.76
CA SER A 172 2.94 -15.48 3.86
C SER A 172 3.76 -15.15 2.60
N THR A 173 4.25 -16.18 1.92
CA THR A 173 4.96 -15.97 0.64
C THR A 173 4.00 -15.42 -0.43
N ASP A 174 2.76 -15.89 -0.42
CA ASP A 174 1.75 -15.48 -1.38
C ASP A 174 1.35 -14.01 -1.16
N GLU A 175 1.19 -13.59 0.09
CA GLU A 175 0.98 -12.19 0.47
C GLU A 175 2.14 -11.28 0.02
N LEU A 176 3.40 -11.72 0.22
CA LEU A 176 4.55 -10.97 -0.29
C LEU A 176 4.59 -10.90 -1.82
N LEU A 177 4.09 -11.91 -2.51
CA LEU A 177 3.97 -11.92 -3.96
C LEU A 177 2.89 -10.95 -4.43
N GLU A 178 1.72 -10.99 -3.84
CA GLU A 178 0.61 -10.09 -4.16
C GLU A 178 1.00 -8.63 -3.98
N HIS A 179 1.72 -8.31 -2.90
CA HIS A 179 2.11 -6.94 -2.57
C HIS A 179 3.45 -6.48 -3.18
N ASN A 180 4.27 -7.36 -3.78
CA ASN A 180 5.65 -6.99 -4.13
C ASN A 180 6.19 -7.53 -5.47
N VAL A 181 5.45 -8.32 -6.24
CA VAL A 181 5.92 -8.91 -7.50
C VAL A 181 4.87 -8.79 -8.61
N ASP A 182 5.28 -8.40 -9.83
CA ASP A 182 4.43 -8.47 -11.00
C ASP A 182 3.95 -9.91 -11.25
N MET A 183 2.64 -10.15 -11.36
CA MET A 183 1.99 -11.47 -11.47
C MET A 183 2.37 -12.30 -12.71
N ASN A 184 3.30 -11.86 -13.54
CA ASN A 184 3.72 -12.54 -14.76
C ASN A 184 4.91 -13.50 -14.61
N ALA A 185 5.37 -13.80 -13.39
CA ALA A 185 6.50 -14.69 -13.17
C ALA A 185 6.02 -16.12 -12.87
N ASN A 186 6.27 -17.05 -13.80
CA ASN A 186 5.95 -18.48 -13.68
C ASN A 186 6.65 -19.23 -12.54
N ASP A 187 7.48 -18.56 -11.73
CA ASP A 187 8.12 -19.13 -10.52
C ASP A 187 8.22 -18.08 -9.40
N ALA A 188 7.06 -17.60 -9.00
CA ALA A 188 6.91 -16.47 -8.07
C ALA A 188 7.52 -16.74 -6.68
N SER A 189 7.41 -17.97 -6.15
CA SER A 189 7.93 -18.31 -4.81
C SER A 189 9.46 -18.32 -4.75
N GLY A 190 10.13 -18.64 -5.87
CA GLY A 190 11.59 -18.59 -5.99
C GLY A 190 12.14 -17.17 -5.93
N VAL A 191 11.40 -16.22 -6.51
CA VAL A 191 11.81 -14.80 -6.56
C VAL A 191 11.87 -14.17 -5.17
N ILE A 192 10.84 -14.41 -4.31
CA ILE A 192 10.85 -13.90 -2.93
C ILE A 192 12.04 -14.45 -2.15
N LYS A 193 12.34 -15.75 -2.27
CA LYS A 193 13.49 -16.35 -1.57
C LYS A 193 14.82 -15.69 -1.95
N VAL A 194 15.01 -15.35 -3.23
CA VAL A 194 16.21 -14.65 -3.72
C VAL A 194 16.31 -13.26 -3.09
N HIS A 195 15.23 -12.49 -3.06
CA HIS A 195 15.22 -11.17 -2.45
C HIS A 195 15.43 -11.22 -0.93
N ILE A 196 14.79 -12.16 -0.23
CA ILE A 196 15.03 -12.37 1.22
C ILE A 196 16.50 -12.73 1.49
N ALA A 197 17.10 -13.59 0.67
CA ALA A 197 18.52 -13.92 0.81
C ALA A 197 19.42 -12.69 0.58
N ALA A 198 19.11 -11.84 -0.39
CA ALA A 198 19.83 -10.61 -0.66
C ALA A 198 19.68 -9.57 0.48
N ILE A 199 18.47 -9.41 1.03
CA ILE A 199 18.22 -8.55 2.19
C ILE A 199 19.02 -9.04 3.41
N ARG A 200 18.96 -10.33 3.71
CA ARG A 200 19.74 -10.93 4.82
C ARG A 200 21.24 -10.73 4.66
N LYS A 201 21.76 -10.82 3.45
CA LYS A 201 23.18 -10.57 3.17
C LYS A 201 23.58 -9.13 3.51
N LYS A 202 22.67 -8.16 3.32
CA LYS A 202 22.93 -6.73 3.53
C LYS A 202 22.63 -6.29 4.95
N LEU A 203 21.55 -6.79 5.55
CA LEU A 203 21.04 -6.35 6.85
C LEU A 203 21.33 -7.30 8.01
N GLY A 204 21.73 -8.53 7.72
CA GLY A 204 21.99 -9.57 8.72
C GLY A 204 21.06 -10.77 8.54
N SER A 205 21.59 -11.97 8.81
CA SER A 205 20.87 -13.24 8.59
C SER A 205 19.71 -13.47 9.55
N ASP A 206 19.70 -12.77 10.67
CA ASP A 206 18.76 -12.87 11.79
C ASP A 206 17.59 -11.88 11.71
N VAL A 207 17.70 -10.85 10.87
CA VAL A 207 16.68 -9.77 10.73
C VAL A 207 15.33 -10.32 10.27
N ILE A 208 15.33 -11.24 9.31
CA ILE A 208 14.11 -11.87 8.79
C ILE A 208 14.15 -13.36 9.16
N LYS A 209 13.18 -13.84 9.91
CA LYS A 209 13.02 -15.27 10.22
C LYS A 209 12.19 -15.96 9.15
N THR A 210 12.53 -17.21 8.84
CA THR A 210 11.74 -18.07 7.93
C THR A 210 10.93 -19.06 8.75
N ASN A 211 9.63 -19.02 8.60
CA ASN A 211 8.72 -20.02 9.13
C ASN A 211 8.42 -21.00 7.98
N ARG A 212 9.06 -22.18 8.02
CA ARG A 212 9.03 -23.16 6.91
C ARG A 212 7.60 -23.52 6.52
N GLY A 213 7.28 -23.36 5.24
CA GLY A 213 5.96 -23.63 4.67
C GLY A 213 4.88 -22.59 4.98
N MET A 214 5.19 -21.56 5.77
CA MET A 214 4.22 -20.55 6.19
C MET A 214 4.56 -19.14 5.72
N GLY A 215 5.86 -18.73 5.76
CA GLY A 215 6.24 -17.39 5.35
C GLY A 215 7.43 -16.82 6.11
N TYR A 216 7.41 -15.51 6.34
CA TYR A 216 8.50 -14.74 6.93
C TYR A 216 8.00 -13.84 8.05
N THR A 217 8.86 -13.57 9.04
CA THR A 217 8.59 -12.61 10.12
C THR A 217 9.81 -11.74 10.36
N ILE A 218 9.59 -10.50 10.76
CA ILE A 218 10.58 -9.65 11.42
C ILE A 218 10.14 -9.50 12.86
N ASN A 219 10.99 -9.87 13.79
CA ASN A 219 10.76 -9.68 15.22
C ASN A 219 11.84 -8.73 15.74
N ASP A 220 11.45 -7.87 16.67
CA ASP A 220 12.38 -6.95 17.33
C ASP A 220 12.38 -7.19 18.83
#